data_9608ab90a45a2b279c7b073bf21f9f88
#
_entry.id   9608ab90a45a2b279c7b073bf21f9f88
#
_cell.length_a   1.000
_cell.length_b   1.000
_cell.length_c   1.000
_cell.angle_alpha   90.00
_cell.angle_beta   90.00
_cell.angle_gamma   90.00
#
_symmetry.space_group_name_H-M   'P 1'
#
loop_
_entity.id
_entity.type
_entity.pdbx_description
1 polymer ?
#
loop_
_entity_poly.entity_id
_entity_poly.type
_entity_poly.pdbx_seq_one_letter_code
_entity_poly.pdbx_strand_id
1 'polypeptide(L)'
;MEERKFDPYQFIGFILIALILTWMLFRSGPQEVAQTGTNKKSVKSELNQVIQDSIQSQQKIIAYGDLGNFFVPNDLPNIQFRTKSMIVEIQSKGAEIHTLSLKEFENYDDLPMPLIKDENSNFNISLYTKDGRVLNTRDFYFKTKFSERDNEYIILLKSAISKEIYVVFEY
;
A
#
# COMPACT_ATOMS: atom_id res chain seq x y z
N MET A 1 11.78 -67.99 19.53
CA MET A 1 11.37 -67.00 18.53
C MET A 1 9.94 -66.61 18.87
N GLU A 2 9.76 -65.43 19.51
CA GLU A 2 8.43 -64.95 19.84
C GLU A 2 7.84 -64.28 18.59
N GLU A 3 6.76 -64.87 18.07
CA GLU A 3 5.94 -64.27 17.02
C GLU A 3 5.19 -63.11 17.60
N ARG A 4 5.60 -61.85 17.21
CA ARG A 4 4.85 -60.66 17.51
C ARG A 4 3.51 -60.71 16.78
N LYS A 5 2.44 -60.99 17.50
CA LYS A 5 1.07 -60.86 16.99
C LYS A 5 0.82 -59.37 16.65
N PHE A 6 0.59 -59.12 15.39
CA PHE A 6 0.16 -57.80 14.93
C PHE A 6 -1.22 -57.47 15.51
N ASP A 7 -1.28 -56.48 16.39
CA ASP A 7 -2.54 -55.97 16.94
C ASP A 7 -3.26 -55.13 15.89
N PRO A 8 -4.43 -55.54 15.39
CA PRO A 8 -5.17 -54.80 14.36
C PRO A 8 -5.55 -53.38 14.79
N TYR A 9 -5.70 -53.15 16.09
CA TYR A 9 -6.02 -51.84 16.65
C TYR A 9 -4.85 -50.85 16.53
N GLN A 10 -3.61 -51.30 16.62
CA GLN A 10 -2.45 -50.46 16.36
C GLN A 10 -2.37 -50.02 14.90
N PHE A 11 -2.75 -50.90 13.98
CA PHE A 11 -2.77 -50.60 12.55
C PHE A 11 -3.83 -49.55 12.18
N ILE A 12 -5.01 -49.66 12.78
CA ILE A 12 -6.10 -48.67 12.60
C ILE A 12 -5.68 -47.29 13.12
N GLY A 13 -4.99 -47.23 14.28
CA GLY A 13 -4.45 -45.99 14.81
C GLY A 13 -3.44 -45.32 13.88
N PHE A 14 -2.53 -46.11 13.28
CA PHE A 14 -1.56 -45.62 12.31
C PHE A 14 -2.22 -45.05 11.03
N ILE A 15 -3.23 -45.73 10.50
CA ILE A 15 -3.99 -45.25 9.34
C ILE A 15 -4.69 -43.93 9.64
N LEU A 16 -5.28 -43.80 10.83
CA LEU A 16 -6.01 -42.60 11.22
C LEU A 16 -5.07 -41.40 11.37
N ILE A 17 -3.88 -41.61 11.96
CA ILE A 17 -2.85 -40.56 12.05
C ILE A 17 -2.34 -40.19 10.67
N ALA A 18 -2.08 -41.15 9.78
CA ALA A 18 -1.65 -40.88 8.41
C ALA A 18 -2.70 -40.06 7.62
N LEU A 19 -3.99 -40.36 7.81
CA LEU A 19 -5.10 -39.67 7.17
C LEU A 19 -5.22 -38.20 7.67
N ILE A 20 -5.05 -37.99 8.98
CA ILE A 20 -5.04 -36.63 9.57
C ILE A 20 -3.85 -35.83 9.06
N LEU A 21 -2.65 -36.42 9.02
CA LEU A 21 -1.46 -35.73 8.51
C LEU A 21 -1.59 -35.42 7.02
N THR A 22 -2.12 -36.34 6.22
CA THR A 22 -2.37 -36.07 4.79
C THR A 22 -3.41 -34.97 4.59
N TRP A 23 -4.49 -34.99 5.37
CA TRP A 23 -5.50 -33.94 5.33
C TRP A 23 -4.94 -32.58 5.75
N MET A 24 -4.09 -32.54 6.77
CA MET A 24 -3.40 -31.33 7.22
C MET A 24 -2.44 -30.79 6.16
N LEU A 25 -1.68 -31.67 5.47
CA LEU A 25 -0.81 -31.28 4.36
C LEU A 25 -1.59 -30.76 3.14
N PHE A 26 -2.75 -31.34 2.84
CA PHE A 26 -3.60 -30.86 1.74
C PHE A 26 -4.29 -29.52 2.05
N ARG A 27 -4.60 -29.27 3.33
CA ARG A 27 -5.24 -28.02 3.77
C ARG A 27 -4.24 -26.90 4.04
N SER A 28 -3.03 -27.22 4.44
CA SER A 28 -1.89 -26.32 4.49
C SER A 28 -1.24 -26.37 3.12
N GLY A 29 -1.51 -25.42 2.23
CA GLY A 29 -0.81 -25.34 0.94
C GLY A 29 0.70 -25.45 1.11
N PRO A 30 1.49 -25.70 0.05
CA PRO A 30 2.90 -26.05 0.13
C PRO A 30 3.66 -25.06 1.00
N GLN A 31 4.01 -25.48 2.21
CA GLN A 31 5.00 -24.77 3.04
C GLN A 31 6.35 -25.02 2.38
N GLU A 32 6.86 -24.01 1.72
CA GLU A 32 8.25 -23.97 1.29
C GLU A 32 9.16 -24.18 2.51
N VAL A 33 9.95 -25.21 2.45
CA VAL A 33 11.01 -25.53 3.37
C VAL A 33 11.91 -24.31 3.51
N ALA A 34 12.13 -23.85 4.74
CA ALA A 34 13.01 -22.75 5.09
C ALA A 34 14.41 -23.00 4.50
N GLN A 35 14.72 -22.36 3.38
CA GLN A 35 16.08 -22.12 2.95
C GLN A 35 16.44 -20.67 3.27
N THR A 36 17.39 -20.53 4.17
CA THR A 36 18.16 -19.34 4.49
C THR A 36 18.67 -18.69 3.20
N GLY A 37 18.17 -17.52 2.86
CA GLY A 37 18.67 -16.77 1.69
C GLY A 37 17.86 -15.52 1.39
N THR A 38 18.28 -14.41 2.02
CA THR A 38 18.30 -13.04 1.47
C THR A 38 17.25 -12.62 0.42
N ASN A 39 16.41 -11.64 0.81
CA ASN A 39 15.88 -10.54 -0.03
C ASN A 39 15.07 -10.82 -1.32
N LYS A 40 14.50 -12.01 -1.55
CA LYS A 40 13.63 -12.23 -2.72
C LYS A 40 12.11 -12.08 -2.46
N LYS A 41 11.68 -12.02 -1.21
CA LYS A 41 10.24 -11.99 -0.87
C LYS A 41 9.62 -10.60 -0.99
N SER A 42 10.42 -9.56 -0.78
CA SER A 42 10.02 -8.15 -0.92
C SER A 42 9.75 -7.78 -2.39
N VAL A 43 10.66 -8.14 -3.29
CA VAL A 43 10.56 -7.75 -4.72
C VAL A 43 9.35 -8.39 -5.42
N LYS A 44 8.95 -9.60 -5.08
CA LYS A 44 7.83 -10.29 -5.73
C LYS A 44 6.46 -9.76 -5.25
N SER A 45 6.35 -9.34 -3.99
CA SER A 45 5.14 -8.71 -3.48
C SER A 45 4.97 -7.29 -4.03
N GLU A 46 6.03 -6.52 -4.11
CA GLU A 46 6.05 -5.17 -4.70
C GLU A 46 5.72 -5.21 -6.20
N LEU A 47 6.31 -6.16 -6.94
CA LEU A 47 6.03 -6.32 -8.37
C LEU A 47 4.56 -6.69 -8.63
N ASN A 48 3.98 -7.58 -7.83
CA ASN A 48 2.57 -7.94 -7.96
C ASN A 48 1.64 -6.76 -7.61
N GLN A 49 2.01 -5.94 -6.65
CA GLN A 49 1.25 -4.76 -6.25
C GLN A 49 1.29 -3.69 -7.34
N VAL A 50 2.46 -3.43 -7.93
CA VAL A 50 2.63 -2.50 -9.06
C VAL A 50 1.81 -2.97 -10.29
N ILE A 51 1.80 -4.27 -10.58
CA ILE A 51 1.02 -4.82 -11.70
C ILE A 51 -0.49 -4.66 -11.43
N GLN A 52 -0.96 -4.92 -10.21
CA GLN A 52 -2.36 -4.75 -9.85
C GLN A 52 -2.80 -3.28 -9.90
N ASP A 53 -2.00 -2.36 -9.38
CA ASP A 53 -2.27 -0.92 -9.45
C ASP A 53 -2.34 -0.41 -10.89
N SER A 54 -1.46 -0.92 -11.76
CA SER A 54 -1.47 -0.59 -13.19
C SER A 54 -2.73 -1.09 -13.90
N ILE A 55 -3.16 -2.32 -13.64
CA ILE A 55 -4.38 -2.89 -14.21
C ILE A 55 -5.62 -2.12 -13.72
N GLN A 56 -5.68 -1.82 -12.43
CA GLN A 56 -6.78 -1.07 -11.84
C GLN A 56 -6.87 0.35 -12.39
N SER A 57 -5.72 1.01 -12.59
CA SER A 57 -5.66 2.34 -13.21
C SER A 57 -6.16 2.31 -14.64
N GLN A 58 -5.76 1.32 -15.44
CA GLN A 58 -6.25 1.16 -16.82
C GLN A 58 -7.75 0.92 -16.88
N GLN A 59 -8.30 0.10 -15.99
CA GLN A 59 -9.74 -0.11 -15.90
C GLN A 59 -10.49 1.19 -15.57
N LYS A 60 -9.96 2.02 -14.68
CA LYS A 60 -10.53 3.33 -14.37
C LYS A 60 -10.46 4.29 -15.56
N ILE A 61 -9.35 4.31 -16.30
CA ILE A 61 -9.21 5.13 -17.51
C ILE A 61 -10.30 4.78 -18.51
N ILE A 62 -10.52 3.49 -18.76
CA ILE A 62 -11.56 3.02 -19.67
C ILE A 62 -12.96 3.38 -19.18
N ALA A 63 -13.23 3.18 -17.88
CA ALA A 63 -14.54 3.42 -17.28
C ALA A 63 -14.93 4.90 -17.23
N TYR A 64 -13.95 5.80 -17.06
CA TYR A 64 -14.19 7.23 -16.84
C TYR A 64 -13.91 8.11 -18.08
N GLY A 65 -13.40 7.55 -19.18
CA GLY A 65 -13.07 8.30 -20.40
C GLY A 65 -12.02 9.38 -20.12
N ASP A 66 -12.30 10.64 -20.54
CA ASP A 66 -11.37 11.75 -20.35
C ASP A 66 -11.01 11.98 -18.86
N LEU A 67 -11.97 11.76 -17.96
CA LEU A 67 -11.72 11.85 -16.51
C LEU A 67 -10.77 10.75 -16.01
N GLY A 68 -10.58 9.68 -16.79
CA GLY A 68 -9.64 8.61 -16.53
C GLY A 68 -8.19 9.09 -16.39
N ASN A 69 -7.84 10.23 -16.98
CA ASN A 69 -6.50 10.80 -16.88
C ASN A 69 -6.09 11.18 -15.45
N PHE A 70 -7.03 11.37 -14.54
CA PHE A 70 -6.71 11.55 -13.11
C PHE A 70 -6.08 10.30 -12.48
N PHE A 71 -6.36 9.13 -13.03
CA PHE A 71 -5.90 7.84 -12.50
C PHE A 71 -4.61 7.33 -13.15
N VAL A 72 -4.04 8.10 -14.09
CA VAL A 72 -2.78 7.71 -14.75
C VAL A 72 -1.63 7.81 -13.74
N PRO A 73 -0.94 6.71 -13.44
CA PRO A 73 0.23 6.74 -12.59
C PRO A 73 1.27 7.72 -13.13
N ASN A 74 1.87 8.48 -12.25
CA ASN A 74 3.05 9.26 -12.55
C ASN A 74 4.23 8.68 -11.76
N ASP A 75 5.41 8.66 -12.36
CA ASP A 75 6.64 8.18 -11.73
C ASP A 75 7.25 9.22 -10.77
N LEU A 76 6.42 10.15 -10.27
CA LEU A 76 6.90 11.17 -9.36
C LEU A 76 7.04 10.59 -7.96
N PRO A 77 8.20 10.79 -7.34
CA PRO A 77 8.44 10.35 -5.97
C PRO A 77 7.54 11.11 -5.00
N ASN A 78 7.29 10.52 -3.84
CA ASN A 78 6.74 11.24 -2.71
C ASN A 78 7.64 12.43 -2.38
N ILE A 79 7.03 13.49 -1.86
CA ILE A 79 7.77 14.68 -1.46
C ILE A 79 8.02 14.63 0.02
N GLN A 80 9.28 14.69 0.39
CA GLN A 80 9.70 14.86 1.77
C GLN A 80 10.27 16.26 1.97
N PHE A 81 9.78 16.97 2.96
CA PHE A 81 10.34 18.22 3.40
C PHE A 81 10.50 18.28 4.93
N ARG A 82 11.38 19.16 5.37
CA ARG A 82 11.76 19.27 6.78
C ARG A 82 11.70 20.74 7.19
N THR A 83 10.85 21.02 8.16
CA THR A 83 10.83 22.32 8.85
C THR A 83 11.70 22.27 10.11
N LYS A 84 11.69 23.34 10.92
CA LYS A 84 12.38 23.36 12.22
C LYS A 84 11.81 22.28 13.15
N SER A 85 10.47 22.12 13.19
CA SER A 85 9.76 21.29 14.17
C SER A 85 9.22 19.98 13.60
N MET A 86 9.13 19.82 12.26
CA MET A 86 8.46 18.67 11.62
C MET A 86 9.26 18.07 10.48
N ILE A 87 9.02 16.78 10.25
CA ILE A 87 9.38 16.04 9.04
C ILE A 87 8.06 15.56 8.42
N VAL A 88 7.80 15.92 7.17
CA VAL A 88 6.56 15.60 6.48
C VAL A 88 6.86 14.91 5.15
N GLU A 89 6.12 13.87 4.85
CA GLU A 89 6.12 13.21 3.55
C GLU A 89 4.71 13.22 2.98
N ILE A 90 4.57 13.69 1.73
CA ILE A 90 3.30 13.72 1.01
C ILE A 90 3.39 12.80 -0.19
N GLN A 91 2.39 11.95 -0.37
CA GLN A 91 2.27 11.06 -1.52
C GLN A 91 1.78 11.79 -2.75
N SER A 92 2.32 11.44 -3.92
CA SER A 92 1.81 11.92 -5.21
C SER A 92 0.45 11.31 -5.55
N LYS A 93 0.15 10.09 -5.09
CA LYS A 93 -1.17 9.46 -5.18
C LYS A 93 -2.03 9.97 -4.02
N GLY A 94 -3.21 10.49 -4.32
CA GLY A 94 -4.15 11.00 -3.33
C GLY A 94 -3.82 12.38 -2.75
N ALA A 95 -2.60 12.89 -2.96
CA ALA A 95 -2.10 14.12 -2.31
C ALA A 95 -2.20 14.06 -0.78
N GLU A 96 -2.02 12.89 -0.19
CA GLU A 96 -2.19 12.64 1.23
C GLU A 96 -0.86 12.78 1.98
N ILE A 97 -0.91 13.28 3.21
CA ILE A 97 0.24 13.24 4.10
C ILE A 97 0.44 11.78 4.52
N HIS A 98 1.54 11.19 4.05
CA HIS A 98 1.89 9.78 4.31
C HIS A 98 2.56 9.62 5.67
N THR A 99 3.54 10.46 5.95
CA THR A 99 4.19 10.49 7.26
C THR A 99 4.33 11.92 7.76
N LEU A 100 4.16 12.11 9.06
CA LEU A 100 4.43 13.34 9.76
C LEU A 100 5.03 13.03 11.13
N SER A 101 6.20 13.57 11.39
CA SER A 101 6.89 13.41 12.69
C SER A 101 7.31 14.74 13.26
N LEU A 102 7.19 14.88 14.59
CA LEU A 102 7.67 16.04 15.33
C LEU A 102 9.13 15.81 15.75
N LYS A 103 10.00 16.79 15.50
CA LYS A 103 11.43 16.70 15.84
C LYS A 103 11.74 17.01 17.30
N GLU A 104 10.92 17.88 17.91
CA GLU A 104 11.11 18.35 19.29
C GLU A 104 10.61 17.34 20.33
N PHE A 105 9.91 16.30 19.87
CA PHE A 105 9.38 15.24 20.71
C PHE A 105 9.94 13.90 20.24
N GLU A 106 10.36 13.09 21.19
CA GLU A 106 10.92 11.77 20.94
C GLU A 106 9.95 10.69 21.41
N ASN A 107 9.97 9.57 20.74
CA ASN A 107 9.29 8.35 21.16
C ASN A 107 10.19 7.55 22.12
N TYR A 108 9.76 6.36 22.54
CA TYR A 108 10.51 5.47 23.43
C TYR A 108 11.84 4.97 22.86
N ASP A 109 12.06 5.10 21.55
CA ASP A 109 13.26 4.66 20.85
C ASP A 109 14.21 5.83 20.54
N ASP A 110 14.02 6.99 21.16
CA ASP A 110 14.76 8.25 20.92
C ASP A 110 14.66 8.74 19.47
N LEU A 111 13.56 8.42 18.79
CA LEU A 111 13.27 8.86 17.41
C LEU A 111 12.19 9.96 17.43
N PRO A 112 12.17 10.84 16.40
CA PRO A 112 11.12 11.85 16.25
C PRO A 112 9.72 11.28 16.40
N MET A 113 8.88 11.93 17.20
CA MET A 113 7.54 11.45 17.52
C MET A 113 6.65 11.41 16.27
N PRO A 114 6.22 10.21 15.81
CA PRO A 114 5.34 10.11 14.65
C PRO A 114 3.90 10.46 15.03
N LEU A 115 3.29 11.40 14.32
CA LEU A 115 1.87 11.72 14.41
C LEU A 115 1.06 11.02 13.32
N ILE A 116 1.63 10.93 12.12
CA ILE A 116 1.04 10.22 10.99
C ILE A 116 2.06 9.19 10.52
N LYS A 117 1.68 7.92 10.51
CA LYS A 117 2.45 6.78 10.00
C LYS A 117 1.54 5.58 9.72
N ASP A 118 2.03 4.62 8.96
CA ASP A 118 1.39 3.31 8.80
C ASP A 118 -0.11 3.41 8.45
N GLU A 119 -0.45 4.31 7.53
CA GLU A 119 -1.83 4.49 7.04
C GLU A 119 -2.86 4.91 8.13
N ASN A 120 -2.40 5.49 9.24
CA ASN A 120 -3.30 6.03 10.26
C ASN A 120 -3.98 7.37 9.85
N SER A 121 -3.67 7.88 8.65
CA SER A 121 -4.31 9.02 8.02
C SER A 121 -5.22 8.54 6.89
N ASN A 122 -6.33 9.22 6.69
CA ASN A 122 -7.25 8.90 5.61
C ASN A 122 -7.89 10.20 5.10
N PHE A 123 -7.34 10.71 4.01
CA PHE A 123 -7.85 11.91 3.36
C PHE A 123 -8.48 11.55 2.02
N ASN A 124 -9.73 11.97 1.81
CA ASN A 124 -10.44 11.77 0.55
C ASN A 124 -11.52 12.82 0.34
N ILE A 125 -11.61 13.36 -0.86
CA ILE A 125 -12.75 14.16 -1.32
C ILE A 125 -13.44 13.41 -2.44
N SER A 126 -14.75 13.19 -2.27
CA SER A 126 -15.58 12.56 -3.29
C SER A 126 -16.20 13.63 -4.18
N LEU A 127 -15.93 13.56 -5.47
CA LEU A 127 -16.44 14.46 -6.49
C LEU A 127 -17.52 13.72 -7.29
N TYR A 128 -18.68 14.37 -7.44
CA TYR A 128 -19.79 13.83 -8.19
C TYR A 128 -19.84 14.45 -9.58
N THR A 129 -19.83 13.61 -10.60
CA THR A 129 -19.95 14.05 -11.99
C THR A 129 -21.41 14.22 -12.39
N LYS A 130 -21.67 14.98 -13.46
CA LYS A 130 -23.04 15.23 -13.97
C LYS A 130 -23.75 13.95 -14.44
N ASP A 131 -22.97 12.95 -14.84
CA ASP A 131 -23.44 11.63 -15.27
C ASP A 131 -23.58 10.60 -14.12
N GLY A 132 -23.49 11.08 -12.87
CA GLY A 132 -23.73 10.28 -11.66
C GLY A 132 -22.58 9.40 -11.21
N ARG A 133 -21.38 9.56 -11.78
CA ARG A 133 -20.17 8.84 -11.33
C ARG A 133 -19.56 9.53 -10.13
N VAL A 134 -18.88 8.76 -9.28
CA VAL A 134 -18.15 9.26 -8.11
C VAL A 134 -16.65 9.11 -8.35
N LEU A 135 -15.93 10.19 -8.21
CA LEU A 135 -14.47 10.25 -8.29
C LEU A 135 -13.91 10.52 -6.91
N ASN A 136 -12.98 9.69 -6.45
CA ASN A 136 -12.30 9.86 -5.17
C ASN A 136 -10.90 10.41 -5.38
N THR A 137 -10.59 11.52 -4.75
CA THR A 137 -9.27 12.17 -4.92
C THR A 137 -8.11 11.32 -4.45
N ARG A 138 -8.33 10.39 -3.50
CA ARG A 138 -7.33 9.40 -3.07
C ARG A 138 -6.79 8.53 -4.21
N ASP A 139 -7.57 8.38 -5.27
CA ASP A 139 -7.19 7.57 -6.44
C ASP A 139 -6.47 8.37 -7.53
N PHE A 140 -6.40 9.69 -7.39
CA PHE A 140 -5.79 10.58 -8.36
C PHE A 140 -4.27 10.63 -8.19
N TYR A 141 -3.57 10.87 -9.29
CA TYR A 141 -2.14 11.16 -9.27
C TYR A 141 -1.90 12.66 -9.45
N PHE A 142 -1.10 13.23 -8.57
CA PHE A 142 -0.82 14.65 -8.50
C PHE A 142 0.63 14.93 -8.88
N LYS A 143 0.82 16.01 -9.65
CA LYS A 143 2.13 16.62 -9.88
C LYS A 143 2.38 17.63 -8.80
N THR A 144 3.53 17.56 -8.17
CA THR A 144 3.85 18.45 -7.07
C THR A 144 4.74 19.58 -7.50
N LYS A 145 4.47 20.74 -6.95
CA LYS A 145 5.31 21.94 -7.04
C LYS A 145 5.59 22.44 -5.64
N PHE A 146 6.85 22.46 -5.27
CA PHE A 146 7.33 22.99 -4.00
C PHE A 146 7.86 24.40 -4.18
N SER A 147 7.52 25.31 -3.28
CA SER A 147 8.02 26.67 -3.22
C SER A 147 8.30 27.05 -1.77
N GLU A 148 9.44 27.66 -1.52
CA GLU A 148 9.81 28.24 -0.23
C GLU A 148 9.89 29.74 -0.37
N ARG A 149 9.16 30.47 0.46
CA ARG A 149 9.17 31.94 0.47
C ARG A 149 9.02 32.42 1.91
N ASP A 150 9.90 33.31 2.34
CA ASP A 150 9.80 34.05 3.60
C ASP A 150 9.46 33.21 4.84
N ASN A 151 10.08 32.02 5.01
CA ASN A 151 9.79 31.03 6.04
C ASN A 151 8.47 30.28 5.87
N GLU A 152 7.77 30.46 4.76
CA GLU A 152 6.59 29.67 4.42
C GLU A 152 6.95 28.58 3.39
N TYR A 153 6.43 27.39 3.61
CA TYR A 153 6.54 26.28 2.68
C TYR A 153 5.20 26.10 1.99
N ILE A 154 5.17 26.33 0.68
CA ILE A 154 3.95 26.16 -0.12
C ILE A 154 4.14 24.93 -0.99
N ILE A 155 3.26 23.96 -0.83
CA ILE A 155 3.25 22.72 -1.60
C ILE A 155 1.95 22.65 -2.39
N LEU A 156 2.09 22.76 -3.71
CA LEU A 156 0.97 22.64 -4.62
C LEU A 156 0.98 21.25 -5.26
N LEU A 157 -0.06 20.47 -5.01
CA LEU A 157 -0.29 19.20 -5.67
C LEU A 157 -1.41 19.38 -6.68
N LYS A 158 -1.10 19.27 -7.96
CA LYS A 158 -2.03 19.45 -9.06
C LYS A 158 -2.23 18.17 -9.85
N SER A 159 -3.47 17.72 -9.96
CA SER A 159 -3.90 16.74 -10.93
C SER A 159 -4.79 17.43 -11.96
N ALA A 160 -4.49 17.24 -13.24
CA ALA A 160 -5.20 17.96 -14.30
C ALA A 160 -5.38 17.08 -15.54
N ILE A 161 -6.56 17.16 -16.14
CA ILE A 161 -6.89 16.61 -17.47
C ILE A 161 -6.63 17.70 -18.52
N SER A 162 -7.08 18.93 -18.24
CA SER A 162 -6.94 20.08 -19.12
C SER A 162 -6.66 21.34 -18.30
N LYS A 163 -6.58 22.49 -18.96
CA LYS A 163 -6.45 23.79 -18.28
C LYS A 163 -7.69 24.15 -17.45
N GLU A 164 -8.85 23.62 -17.82
CA GLU A 164 -10.15 23.92 -17.21
C GLU A 164 -10.60 22.88 -16.21
N ILE A 165 -10.13 21.63 -16.34
CA ILE A 165 -10.51 20.50 -15.48
C ILE A 165 -9.27 20.06 -14.70
N TYR A 166 -9.21 20.45 -13.45
CA TYR A 166 -8.10 20.11 -12.54
C TYR A 166 -8.54 20.13 -11.08
N VAL A 167 -7.75 19.48 -10.24
CA VAL A 167 -7.85 19.51 -8.77
C VAL A 167 -6.50 19.95 -8.22
N VAL A 168 -6.51 20.89 -7.27
CA VAL A 168 -5.30 21.40 -6.61
C VAL A 168 -5.50 21.33 -5.11
N PHE A 169 -4.50 20.80 -4.41
CA PHE A 169 -4.34 20.92 -2.97
C PHE A 169 -3.14 21.82 -2.68
N GLU A 170 -3.30 22.68 -1.70
CA GLU A 170 -2.27 23.60 -1.21
C GLU A 170 -2.05 23.33 0.27
N TYR A 171 -0.80 23.10 0.65
CA TYR A 171 -0.37 22.83 2.02
C TYR A 171 0.67 23.86 2.45
#